data_411747e02b0b5df561f165ef0244cad0
#
_entry.id   411747e02b0b5df561f165ef0244cad0
#
_cell.length_a   1.000
_cell.length_b   1.000
_cell.length_c   1.000
_cell.angle_alpha   90.00
_cell.angle_beta   90.00
_cell.angle_gamma   90.00
#
_symmetry.space_group_name_H-M   'P 1'
#
loop_
_entity.id
_entity.type
_entity.pdbx_description
1 polymer ?
#
loop_
_entity_poly.entity_id
_entity_poly.type
_entity_poly.pdbx_seq_one_letter_code
_entity_poly.pdbx_strand_id
1 'polypeptide(L)'
;MTKSVKEQIHAQISGALKGAKFPIATPKDLIAAFPDGANTTCQVGDLKMTAGEAGKLLKAGDFPFRSAKAVADVIVERAGL
;
A
#
# COMPACT_ATOMS: atom_id res chain seq x y z
N MET A 1 -16.90 -1.02 17.29
CA MET A 1 -17.29 -0.56 15.96
C MET A 1 -16.40 -1.19 14.90
N THR A 2 -16.99 -1.56 13.79
CA THR A 2 -16.24 -2.19 12.69
C THR A 2 -15.61 -1.12 11.82
N LYS A 3 -14.31 -1.26 11.55
CA LYS A 3 -13.64 -0.36 10.62
C LYS A 3 -14.14 -0.60 9.20
N SER A 4 -14.19 0.44 8.39
CA SER A 4 -14.52 0.29 6.98
C SER A 4 -13.45 -0.52 6.25
N VAL A 5 -13.80 -1.04 5.07
CA VAL A 5 -12.83 -1.75 4.22
C VAL A 5 -11.62 -0.86 3.95
N LYS A 6 -11.87 0.41 3.64
CA LYS A 6 -10.80 1.40 3.42
C LYS A 6 -9.85 1.48 4.60
N GLU A 7 -10.38 1.60 5.81
CA GLU A 7 -9.55 1.71 7.01
C GLU A 7 -8.74 0.45 7.27
N GLN A 8 -9.35 -0.71 7.06
CA GLN A 8 -8.68 -1.98 7.26
C GLN A 8 -7.54 -2.20 6.26
N ILE A 9 -7.77 -1.90 5.00
CA ILE A 9 -6.73 -2.00 3.97
C ILE A 9 -5.63 -0.98 4.25
N HIS A 10 -6.00 0.23 4.61
CA HIS A 10 -5.04 1.28 4.97
C HIS A 10 -4.13 0.80 6.10
N ALA A 11 -4.71 0.22 7.15
CA ALA A 11 -3.94 -0.29 8.28
C ALA A 11 -3.00 -1.42 7.88
N GLN A 12 -3.45 -2.32 7.00
CA GLN A 12 -2.62 -3.43 6.53
C GLN A 12 -1.42 -2.92 5.71
N ILE A 13 -1.67 -1.97 4.82
CA ILE A 13 -0.60 -1.39 4.00
C ILE A 13 0.40 -0.63 4.87
N SER A 14 -0.10 0.21 5.77
CA SER A 14 0.75 0.97 6.69
C SER A 14 1.59 0.04 7.56
N GLY A 15 0.97 -1.03 8.07
CA GLY A 15 1.67 -2.00 8.90
C GLY A 15 2.74 -2.77 8.12
N ALA A 16 2.46 -3.12 6.88
CA ALA A 16 3.41 -3.83 6.04
C ALA A 16 4.65 -2.97 5.73
N LEU A 17 4.47 -1.65 5.66
CA LEU A 17 5.55 -0.73 5.33
C LEU A 17 6.21 -0.10 6.56
N LYS A 18 5.80 -0.52 7.75
CA LYS A 18 6.30 0.08 8.99
C LYS A 18 7.83 0.03 9.12
N GLY A 19 8.43 -1.06 8.66
CA GLY A 19 9.89 -1.22 8.70
C GLY A 19 10.61 -0.76 7.45
N ALA A 20 9.89 -0.20 6.48
CA ALA A 20 10.49 0.22 5.22
C ALA A 20 11.33 1.49 5.40
N LYS A 21 12.30 1.65 4.51
CA LYS A 21 13.13 2.85 4.49
C LYS A 21 12.49 3.92 3.64
N PHE A 22 12.29 5.09 4.19
CA PHE A 22 11.75 6.22 3.46
C PHE A 22 12.82 7.29 3.28
N PRO A 23 12.70 8.12 2.25
CA PRO A 23 11.64 8.13 1.24
C PRO A 23 11.73 6.98 0.24
N ILE A 24 10.57 6.61 -0.30
CA ILE A 24 10.48 5.61 -1.38
C ILE A 24 10.30 6.38 -2.68
N ALA A 25 11.27 6.26 -3.57
CA ALA A 25 11.34 7.09 -4.77
C ALA A 25 10.72 6.45 -6.02
N THR A 26 10.61 5.12 -6.05
CA THR A 26 10.11 4.41 -7.23
C THR A 26 9.12 3.32 -6.86
N PRO A 27 8.23 2.92 -7.79
CA PRO A 27 7.31 1.80 -7.54
C PRO A 27 8.04 0.50 -7.22
N LYS A 28 9.18 0.27 -7.85
CA LYS A 28 9.99 -0.92 -7.60
C LYS A 28 10.48 -0.96 -6.16
N ASP A 29 10.96 0.16 -5.65
CA ASP A 29 11.41 0.27 -4.26
C ASP A 29 10.26 0.06 -3.29
N LEU A 30 9.07 0.56 -3.65
CA LEU A 30 7.88 0.37 -2.83
C LEU A 30 7.52 -1.11 -2.71
N ILE A 31 7.47 -1.82 -3.83
CA ILE A 31 7.15 -3.24 -3.83
C ILE A 31 8.20 -4.02 -3.05
N ALA A 32 9.48 -3.69 -3.21
CA ALA A 32 10.56 -4.34 -2.48
C ALA A 32 10.49 -4.09 -0.96
N ALA A 33 9.82 -3.03 -0.55
CA ALA A 33 9.66 -2.70 0.87
C ALA A 33 8.63 -3.58 1.58
N PHE A 34 7.72 -4.23 0.83
CA PHE A 34 6.75 -5.14 1.42
C PHE A 34 7.42 -6.46 1.84
N PRO A 35 6.91 -7.11 2.92
CA PRO A 35 7.53 -8.35 3.42
C PRO A 35 7.68 -9.46 2.40
N ASP A 36 6.67 -9.65 1.56
CA ASP A 36 6.68 -10.67 0.52
C ASP A 36 6.81 -10.07 -0.88
N GLY A 37 7.32 -8.86 -0.98
CA GLY A 37 7.45 -8.16 -2.25
C GLY A 37 6.09 -8.01 -2.92
N ALA A 38 6.03 -8.25 -4.23
CA ALA A 38 4.79 -8.11 -5.01
C ALA A 38 3.70 -9.11 -4.59
N ASN A 39 4.08 -10.19 -3.90
CA ASN A 39 3.13 -11.22 -3.44
C ASN A 39 2.47 -10.88 -2.11
N THR A 40 2.88 -9.82 -1.44
CA THR A 40 2.24 -9.39 -0.20
C THR A 40 0.76 -9.13 -0.46
N THR A 41 -0.10 -9.79 0.32
CA THR A 41 -1.55 -9.72 0.11
C THR A 41 -2.23 -8.98 1.24
N CYS A 42 -3.14 -8.08 0.87
CA CYS A 42 -4.05 -7.41 1.81
C CYS A 42 -5.45 -7.94 1.52
N GLN A 43 -6.12 -8.45 2.53
CA GLN A 43 -7.46 -9.03 2.37
C GLN A 43 -8.40 -8.55 3.46
N VAL A 44 -9.59 -8.13 3.04
CA VAL A 44 -10.67 -7.74 3.94
C VAL A 44 -11.97 -8.27 3.34
N GLY A 45 -12.59 -9.25 4.03
CA GLY A 45 -13.79 -9.89 3.50
C GLY A 45 -13.52 -10.53 2.13
N ASP A 46 -14.28 -10.12 1.13
CA ASP A 46 -14.12 -10.61 -0.24
C ASP A 46 -13.10 -9.82 -1.06
N LEU A 47 -12.61 -8.72 -0.51
CA LEU A 47 -11.61 -7.89 -1.19
C LEU A 47 -10.22 -8.45 -0.94
N LYS A 48 -9.48 -8.68 -2.00
CA LYS A 48 -8.11 -9.15 -1.94
C LYS A 48 -7.26 -8.35 -2.91
N MET A 49 -6.15 -7.83 -2.42
CA MET A 49 -5.25 -7.03 -3.23
C MET A 49 -3.79 -7.38 -2.91
N THR A 50 -2.96 -7.53 -3.94
CA THR A 50 -1.54 -7.77 -3.74
C THR A 50 -0.77 -6.46 -3.84
N ALA A 51 0.46 -6.46 -3.29
CA ALA A 51 1.34 -5.30 -3.41
C ALA A 51 1.64 -4.97 -4.87
N GLY A 52 1.76 -6.00 -5.72
CA GLY A 52 1.97 -5.79 -7.15
C GLY A 52 0.80 -5.06 -7.79
N GLU A 53 -0.42 -5.43 -7.44
CA GLU A 53 -1.61 -4.74 -7.93
C GLU A 53 -1.68 -3.31 -7.41
N ALA A 54 -1.38 -3.12 -6.13
CA ALA A 54 -1.36 -1.78 -5.54
C ALA A 54 -0.33 -0.89 -6.24
N GLY A 55 0.83 -1.44 -6.57
CA GLY A 55 1.86 -0.70 -7.29
C GLY A 55 1.41 -0.22 -8.66
N LYS A 56 0.53 -0.97 -9.32
CA LYS A 56 0.01 -0.58 -10.63
C LYS A 56 -0.96 0.59 -10.56
N LEU A 57 -1.52 0.85 -9.39
CA LEU A 57 -2.43 1.99 -9.19
C LEU A 57 -1.65 3.30 -9.03
N LEU A 58 -0.38 3.22 -8.77
CA LEU A 58 0.47 4.38 -8.51
C LEU A 58 1.13 4.89 -9.78
N LYS A 59 1.34 6.19 -9.83
CA LYS A 59 1.99 6.86 -10.95
C LYS A 59 3.31 7.46 -10.52
N ALA A 60 4.19 7.70 -11.47
CA ALA A 60 5.49 8.34 -11.17
C ALA A 60 5.33 9.66 -10.42
N GLY A 61 4.26 10.42 -10.72
CA GLY A 61 3.98 11.69 -10.05
C GLY A 61 3.59 11.56 -8.58
N ASP A 62 3.24 10.36 -8.11
CA ASP A 62 2.91 10.12 -6.72
C ASP A 62 4.15 10.00 -5.84
N PHE A 63 5.30 9.77 -6.44
CA PHE A 63 6.56 9.59 -5.73
C PHE A 63 7.33 10.91 -5.62
N PRO A 64 8.21 11.05 -4.65
CA PRO A 64 8.53 10.04 -3.61
C PRO A 64 7.49 10.01 -2.49
N PHE A 65 7.38 8.88 -1.82
CA PHE A 65 6.57 8.74 -0.60
C PHE A 65 7.47 8.90 0.61
N ARG A 66 7.02 9.68 1.57
CA ARG A 66 7.81 9.97 2.78
C ARG A 66 7.39 9.17 4.00
N SER A 67 6.26 8.48 3.93
CA SER A 67 5.76 7.68 5.04
C SER A 67 4.87 6.56 4.55
N ALA A 68 4.72 5.53 5.40
CA ALA A 68 3.81 4.43 5.12
C ALA A 68 2.37 4.92 5.01
N LYS A 69 1.99 5.89 5.82
CA LYS A 69 0.65 6.46 5.78
C LYS A 69 0.38 7.11 4.43
N ALA A 70 1.34 7.84 3.88
CA ALA A 70 1.18 8.48 2.59
C ALA A 70 0.94 7.45 1.48
N VAL A 71 1.69 6.34 1.50
CA VAL A 71 1.51 5.25 0.55
C VAL A 71 0.11 4.66 0.67
N ALA A 72 -0.31 4.34 1.89
CA ALA A 72 -1.60 3.75 2.15
C ALA A 72 -2.75 4.66 1.72
N ASP A 73 -2.64 5.96 2.01
CA ASP A 73 -3.66 6.95 1.62
C ASP A 73 -3.87 6.95 0.10
N VAL A 74 -2.79 6.97 -0.66
CA VAL A 74 -2.87 7.01 -2.12
C VAL A 74 -3.43 5.69 -2.68
N ILE A 75 -2.97 4.56 -2.16
CA ILE A 75 -3.42 3.26 -2.64
C ILE A 75 -4.91 3.07 -2.43
N VAL A 76 -5.43 3.37 -1.24
CA VAL A 76 -6.85 3.19 -0.98
C VAL A 76 -7.70 4.14 -1.83
N GLU A 77 -7.23 5.35 -2.07
CA GLU A 77 -7.91 6.30 -2.92
C GLU A 77 -7.98 5.80 -4.36
N ARG A 78 -6.85 5.34 -4.90
CA ARG A 78 -6.78 4.87 -6.29
C ARG A 78 -7.53 3.56 -6.49
N ALA A 79 -7.64 2.74 -5.45
CA ALA A 79 -8.41 1.50 -5.49
C ALA A 79 -9.92 1.73 -5.41
N GLY A 80 -10.34 2.95 -5.14
CA GLY A 80 -11.76 3.27 -5.06
C GLY A 80 -12.41 2.86 -3.75
N LEU A 81 -11.62 2.71 -2.71
CA LEU A 81 -12.12 2.26 -1.42
C LEU A 81 -12.65 3.40 -0.55
#